data_795e1f5f226cd72cd8bdcde75de6cc78
#
_entry.id   795e1f5f226cd72cd8bdcde75de6cc78
#
_cell.length_a   1.000
_cell.length_b   1.000
_cell.length_c   1.000
_cell.angle_alpha   90.00
_cell.angle_beta   90.00
_cell.angle_gamma   90.00
#
_symmetry.space_group_name_H-M   'P 1'
#
loop_
_entity.id
_entity.type
_entity.pdbx_description
1 polymer ?
#
loop_
_entity_poly.entity_id
_entity_poly.type
_entity_poly.pdbx_seq_one_letter_code
_entity_poly.pdbx_strand_id
1 'polypeptide(L)'
;MSESIDILLVEDDPADVLLALTVFRAMGIAERCAVANDGEEAMDFLRSRRRFAQRAPGLPALILLDLKMPRVNGFDFLHQIKADDGLRLIPVIALTSSREERDIERAYDLGVNGYVVKGIDFGDYRSTLQSLAQYWGSVNERPPGVAQHSSMVGIGSAFKKARRNCATVCNPWFWPTVAVLINEF
;
A
#
# COMPACT_ATOMS: atom_id res chain seq x y z
N MET A 1 16.31 12.38 -12.31
CA MET A 1 16.65 11.34 -11.30
C MET A 1 15.38 10.53 -11.11
N SER A 2 15.40 9.21 -11.37
CA SER A 2 14.23 8.35 -11.20
C SER A 2 13.90 8.27 -9.71
N GLU A 3 12.72 8.69 -9.31
CA GLU A 3 12.27 8.55 -7.92
C GLU A 3 12.08 7.07 -7.57
N SER A 4 12.40 6.72 -6.34
CA SER A 4 12.21 5.35 -5.86
C SER A 4 10.71 5.06 -5.71
N ILE A 5 10.29 3.87 -6.13
CA ILE A 5 8.92 3.41 -5.92
C ILE A 5 8.76 2.98 -4.46
N ASP A 6 7.78 3.56 -3.78
CA ASP A 6 7.48 3.22 -2.38
C ASP A 6 6.29 2.27 -2.23
N ILE A 7 5.32 2.35 -3.14
CA ILE A 7 4.12 1.52 -3.10
C ILE A 7 4.05 0.69 -4.38
N LEU A 8 3.88 -0.61 -4.24
CA LEU A 8 3.45 -1.49 -5.33
C LEU A 8 1.98 -1.82 -5.11
N LEU A 9 1.11 -1.33 -5.99
CA LEU A 9 -0.30 -1.69 -6.05
C LEU A 9 -0.47 -2.87 -7.00
N VAL A 10 -0.98 -3.98 -6.49
CA VAL A 10 -1.25 -5.21 -7.26
C VAL A 10 -2.76 -5.36 -7.35
N GLU A 11 -3.32 -5.02 -8.50
CA GLU A 11 -4.77 -4.84 -8.69
C GLU A 11 -5.11 -5.01 -10.17
N ASP A 12 -6.10 -5.81 -10.51
CA ASP A 12 -6.52 -6.07 -11.90
C ASP A 12 -7.73 -5.25 -12.35
N ASP A 13 -8.51 -4.71 -11.42
CA ASP A 13 -9.64 -3.85 -11.76
C ASP A 13 -9.17 -2.43 -12.09
N PRO A 14 -9.33 -1.96 -13.36
CA PRO A 14 -8.91 -0.61 -13.74
C PRO A 14 -9.62 0.51 -12.95
N ALA A 15 -10.84 0.27 -12.46
CA ALA A 15 -11.58 1.26 -11.67
C ALA A 15 -10.95 1.43 -10.29
N ASP A 16 -10.59 0.33 -9.62
CA ASP A 16 -9.90 0.34 -8.35
C ASP A 16 -8.49 0.93 -8.45
N VAL A 17 -7.76 0.60 -9.53
CA VAL A 17 -6.46 1.21 -9.85
C VAL A 17 -6.59 2.73 -10.00
N LEU A 18 -7.56 3.19 -10.83
CA LEU A 18 -7.78 4.63 -11.04
C LEU A 18 -8.13 5.35 -9.74
N LEU A 19 -8.95 4.72 -8.92
CA LEU A 19 -9.36 5.22 -7.62
C LEU A 19 -8.17 5.40 -6.68
N ALA A 20 -7.35 4.35 -6.53
CA ALA A 20 -6.15 4.38 -5.69
C ALA A 20 -5.17 5.46 -6.18
N LEU A 21 -4.90 5.51 -7.48
CA LEU A 21 -4.01 6.54 -8.06
C LEU A 21 -4.56 7.96 -7.90
N THR A 22 -5.88 8.14 -7.94
CA THR A 22 -6.50 9.45 -7.69
C THR A 22 -6.26 9.90 -6.24
N VAL A 23 -6.40 8.98 -5.27
CA VAL A 23 -6.10 9.25 -3.87
C VAL A 23 -4.62 9.58 -3.69
N PHE A 24 -3.72 8.77 -4.26
CA PHE A 24 -2.27 8.99 -4.15
C PHE A 24 -1.82 10.27 -4.85
N ARG A 25 -2.47 10.66 -5.96
CA ARG A 25 -2.22 11.95 -6.61
C ARG A 25 -2.62 13.13 -5.73
N ALA A 26 -3.77 13.04 -5.07
CA ALA A 26 -4.19 14.07 -4.10
C ALA A 26 -3.24 14.17 -2.90
N MET A 27 -2.52 13.09 -2.58
CA MET A 27 -1.49 13.06 -1.54
C MET A 27 -0.09 13.47 -2.05
N GLY A 28 0.09 13.65 -3.35
CA GLY A 28 1.38 13.98 -3.97
C GLY A 28 2.37 12.81 -4.02
N ILE A 29 1.89 11.56 -4.01
CA ILE A 29 2.71 10.34 -3.99
C ILE A 29 2.42 9.40 -5.16
N ALA A 30 1.58 9.78 -6.12
CA ALA A 30 1.23 8.91 -7.25
C ALA A 30 2.44 8.48 -8.08
N GLU A 31 3.42 9.35 -8.27
CA GLU A 31 4.66 9.07 -9.02
C GLU A 31 5.56 8.04 -8.32
N ARG A 32 5.30 7.78 -7.04
CA ARG A 32 6.00 6.79 -6.22
C ARG A 32 5.22 5.49 -6.07
N CYS A 33 4.12 5.34 -6.82
CA CYS A 33 3.31 4.14 -6.88
C CYS A 33 3.49 3.46 -8.22
N ALA A 34 3.91 2.19 -8.21
CA ALA A 34 3.88 1.31 -9.37
C ALA A 34 2.62 0.45 -9.32
N VAL A 35 2.08 0.13 -10.49
CA VAL A 35 0.91 -0.76 -10.64
C VAL A 35 1.32 -2.02 -11.36
N ALA A 36 0.87 -3.16 -10.84
CA ALA A 36 0.93 -4.46 -11.49
C ALA A 36 -0.50 -5.04 -11.55
N ASN A 37 -0.87 -5.59 -12.71
CA ASN A 37 -2.23 -6.04 -12.96
C ASN A 37 -2.49 -7.50 -12.56
N ASP A 38 -1.48 -8.19 -12.08
CA ASP A 38 -1.56 -9.55 -11.53
C ASP A 38 -0.29 -9.91 -10.75
N GLY A 39 -0.30 -11.10 -10.12
CA GLY A 39 0.84 -11.55 -9.33
C GLY A 39 2.11 -11.84 -10.16
N GLU A 40 1.98 -12.23 -11.44
CA GLU A 40 3.14 -12.45 -12.32
C GLU A 40 3.84 -11.12 -12.61
N GLU A 41 3.07 -10.11 -12.97
CA GLU A 41 3.59 -8.77 -13.25
C GLU A 41 4.19 -8.12 -11.99
N ALA A 42 3.59 -8.36 -10.82
CA ALA A 42 4.14 -7.92 -9.55
C ALA A 42 5.50 -8.58 -9.25
N MET A 43 5.66 -9.88 -9.51
CA MET A 43 6.96 -10.55 -9.40
C MET A 43 7.98 -10.03 -10.41
N ASP A 44 7.56 -9.72 -11.64
CA ASP A 44 8.45 -9.10 -12.64
C ASP A 44 8.92 -7.71 -12.18
N PHE A 45 8.04 -6.93 -11.56
CA PHE A 45 8.41 -5.66 -10.95
C PHE A 45 9.46 -5.85 -9.86
N LEU A 46 9.21 -6.74 -8.89
CA LEU A 46 10.10 -6.95 -7.75
C LEU A 46 11.49 -7.45 -8.19
N ARG A 47 11.53 -8.25 -9.26
CA ARG A 47 12.77 -8.82 -9.82
C ARG A 47 13.36 -8.00 -10.96
N SER A 48 12.83 -6.81 -11.24
CA SER A 48 13.27 -5.93 -12.35
C SER A 48 13.34 -6.67 -13.69
N ARG A 49 12.26 -7.32 -14.08
CA ARG A 49 12.16 -8.11 -15.32
C ARG A 49 11.20 -7.48 -16.31
N ARG A 50 11.24 -7.95 -17.55
CA ARG A 50 10.33 -7.54 -18.65
C ARG A 50 10.22 -6.01 -18.75
N ARG A 51 9.01 -5.44 -18.69
CA ARG A 51 8.79 -4.00 -18.81
C ARG A 51 9.44 -3.18 -17.67
N PHE A 52 9.79 -3.84 -16.58
CA PHE A 52 10.42 -3.21 -15.42
C PHE A 52 11.95 -3.35 -15.37
N ALA A 53 12.57 -3.91 -16.41
CA ALA A 53 14.02 -4.19 -16.44
C ALA A 53 14.89 -2.95 -16.27
N GLN A 54 14.38 -1.77 -16.65
CA GLN A 54 15.12 -0.50 -16.57
C GLN A 54 14.66 0.40 -15.41
N ARG A 55 13.80 -0.10 -14.51
CA ARG A 55 13.40 0.69 -13.36
C ARG A 55 14.57 0.96 -12.41
N ALA A 56 14.49 2.05 -11.65
CA ALA A 56 15.45 2.29 -10.58
C ALA A 56 15.51 1.11 -9.61
N PRO A 57 16.69 0.68 -9.15
CA PRO A 57 16.82 -0.40 -8.18
C PRO A 57 16.17 -0.02 -6.85
N GLY A 58 15.70 -1.03 -6.13
CA GLY A 58 15.08 -0.86 -4.82
C GLY A 58 13.79 -1.69 -4.70
N LEU A 59 13.42 -2.02 -3.47
CA LEU A 59 12.17 -2.70 -3.16
C LEU A 59 11.13 -1.69 -2.68
N PRO A 60 9.85 -1.90 -2.94
CA PRO A 60 8.81 -1.03 -2.43
C PRO A 60 8.76 -1.10 -0.89
N ALA A 61 8.36 0.00 -0.25
CA ALA A 61 8.16 0.04 1.20
C ALA A 61 6.90 -0.70 1.64
N LEU A 62 5.94 -0.83 0.72
CA LEU A 62 4.64 -1.42 0.95
C LEU A 62 4.12 -2.05 -0.34
N ILE A 63 3.49 -3.21 -0.21
CA ILE A 63 2.65 -3.81 -1.26
C ILE A 63 1.19 -3.74 -0.80
N LEU A 64 0.34 -3.14 -1.63
CA LEU A 64 -1.11 -3.23 -1.53
C LEU A 64 -1.57 -4.30 -2.51
N LEU A 65 -2.22 -5.34 -2.02
CA LEU A 65 -2.48 -6.57 -2.78
C LEU A 65 -3.96 -6.90 -2.80
N ASP A 66 -4.59 -6.91 -3.97
CA ASP A 66 -5.85 -7.63 -4.08
C ASP A 66 -5.62 -9.15 -4.08
N LEU A 67 -6.43 -9.86 -3.32
CA LEU A 67 -6.37 -11.32 -3.22
C LEU A 67 -7.16 -12.01 -4.33
N LYS A 68 -8.16 -11.34 -4.92
CA LYS A 68 -9.10 -11.93 -5.88
C LYS A 68 -8.84 -11.43 -7.30
N MET A 69 -7.69 -11.80 -7.85
CA MET A 69 -7.33 -11.48 -9.23
C MET A 69 -7.37 -12.72 -10.13
N PRO A 70 -7.65 -12.57 -11.45
CA PRO A 70 -7.51 -13.65 -12.41
C PRO A 70 -6.04 -14.05 -12.61
N ARG A 71 -5.81 -15.23 -13.19
CA ARG A 71 -4.48 -15.81 -13.46
C ARG A 71 -3.70 -16.13 -12.18
N VAL A 72 -2.62 -15.42 -11.90
CA VAL A 72 -1.90 -15.56 -10.63
C VAL A 72 -2.62 -14.74 -9.59
N ASN A 73 -3.39 -15.43 -8.74
CA ASN A 73 -4.17 -14.79 -7.67
C ASN A 73 -3.26 -14.25 -6.55
N GLY A 74 -3.81 -13.36 -5.73
CA GLY A 74 -3.05 -12.70 -4.68
C GLY A 74 -2.48 -13.65 -3.63
N PHE A 75 -3.13 -14.79 -3.34
CA PHE A 75 -2.61 -15.78 -2.39
C PHE A 75 -1.36 -16.48 -2.91
N ASP A 76 -1.32 -16.82 -4.20
CA ASP A 76 -0.15 -17.46 -4.83
C ASP A 76 1.03 -16.48 -4.88
N PHE A 77 0.76 -15.23 -5.18
CA PHE A 77 1.77 -14.17 -5.13
C PHE A 77 2.30 -13.94 -3.71
N LEU A 78 1.41 -13.87 -2.70
CA LEU A 78 1.78 -13.72 -1.30
C LEU A 78 2.66 -14.88 -0.82
N HIS A 79 2.29 -16.11 -1.16
CA HIS A 79 3.09 -17.29 -0.87
C HIS A 79 4.50 -17.20 -1.48
N GLN A 80 4.59 -16.83 -2.77
CA GLN A 80 5.88 -16.67 -3.45
C GLN A 80 6.78 -15.61 -2.79
N ILE A 81 6.20 -14.45 -2.43
CA ILE A 81 6.97 -13.39 -1.76
C ILE A 81 7.45 -13.83 -0.39
N LYS A 82 6.61 -14.48 0.40
CA LYS A 82 6.96 -14.86 1.77
C LYS A 82 7.92 -16.05 1.83
N ALA A 83 8.00 -16.83 0.76
CA ALA A 83 9.00 -17.89 0.59
C ALA A 83 10.36 -17.41 0.07
N ASP A 84 10.47 -16.16 -0.44
CA ASP A 84 11.71 -15.60 -0.99
C ASP A 84 12.45 -14.78 0.09
N ASP A 85 13.67 -15.19 0.44
CA ASP A 85 14.47 -14.55 1.50
C ASP A 85 14.76 -13.05 1.23
N GLY A 86 14.83 -12.65 -0.04
CA GLY A 86 15.06 -11.26 -0.44
C GLY A 86 13.80 -10.40 -0.41
N LEU A 87 12.62 -11.00 -0.47
CA LEU A 87 11.34 -10.30 -0.60
C LEU A 87 10.43 -10.43 0.64
N ARG A 88 10.59 -11.48 1.45
CA ARG A 88 9.68 -11.81 2.57
C ARG A 88 9.50 -10.70 3.60
N LEU A 89 10.48 -9.81 3.72
CA LEU A 89 10.43 -8.69 4.66
C LEU A 89 9.63 -7.49 4.14
N ILE A 90 9.25 -7.48 2.88
CA ILE A 90 8.39 -6.41 2.35
C ILE A 90 7.01 -6.51 3.03
N PRO A 91 6.54 -5.43 3.66
CA PRO A 91 5.17 -5.38 4.19
C PRO A 91 4.14 -5.56 3.09
N VAL A 92 3.17 -6.47 3.32
CA VAL A 92 2.06 -6.71 2.40
C VAL A 92 0.75 -6.47 3.14
N ILE A 93 -0.09 -5.61 2.62
CA ILE A 93 -1.46 -5.39 3.08
C ILE A 93 -2.41 -5.95 2.03
N ALA A 94 -3.21 -6.92 2.41
CA ALA A 94 -4.32 -7.37 1.59
C ALA A 94 -5.38 -6.26 1.53
N LEU A 95 -5.74 -5.86 0.32
CA LEU A 95 -6.76 -4.84 0.05
C LEU A 95 -7.76 -5.45 -0.92
N THR A 96 -8.82 -6.05 -0.38
CA THR A 96 -9.70 -6.96 -1.14
C THR A 96 -11.17 -6.76 -0.81
N SER A 97 -12.07 -7.13 -1.71
CA SER A 97 -13.50 -7.14 -1.46
C SER A 97 -13.97 -8.33 -0.60
N SER A 98 -13.12 -9.33 -0.35
CA SER A 98 -13.50 -10.51 0.41
C SER A 98 -13.65 -10.20 1.90
N ARG A 99 -14.75 -10.69 2.48
CA ARG A 99 -15.03 -10.68 3.93
C ARG A 99 -15.10 -12.09 4.51
N GLU A 100 -14.70 -13.09 3.73
CA GLU A 100 -14.78 -14.49 4.14
C GLU A 100 -13.70 -14.81 5.18
N GLU A 101 -14.10 -15.35 6.31
CA GLU A 101 -13.18 -15.69 7.42
C GLU A 101 -12.02 -16.59 6.94
N ARG A 102 -12.33 -17.56 6.08
CA ARG A 102 -11.30 -18.44 5.49
C ARG A 102 -10.25 -17.70 4.66
N ASP A 103 -10.64 -16.60 3.96
CA ASP A 103 -9.70 -15.80 3.19
C ASP A 103 -8.82 -14.97 4.13
N ILE A 104 -9.40 -14.47 5.22
CA ILE A 104 -8.69 -13.74 6.27
C ILE A 104 -7.67 -14.66 6.96
N GLU A 105 -8.09 -15.82 7.44
CA GLU A 105 -7.21 -16.81 8.08
C GLU A 105 -6.06 -17.19 7.15
N ARG A 106 -6.38 -17.58 5.92
CA ARG A 106 -5.38 -17.96 4.92
C ARG A 106 -4.37 -16.85 4.63
N ALA A 107 -4.80 -15.59 4.56
CA ALA A 107 -3.90 -14.47 4.32
C ALA A 107 -2.92 -14.28 5.49
N TYR A 108 -3.41 -14.37 6.73
CA TYR A 108 -2.55 -14.27 7.91
C TYR A 108 -1.60 -15.46 8.04
N ASP A 109 -2.04 -16.66 7.75
CA ASP A 109 -1.18 -17.86 7.72
C ASP A 109 -0.04 -17.74 6.71
N LEU A 110 -0.31 -17.08 5.57
CA LEU A 110 0.70 -16.76 4.56
C LEU A 110 1.58 -15.56 4.93
N GLY A 111 1.36 -14.91 6.08
CA GLY A 111 2.20 -13.83 6.59
C GLY A 111 1.87 -12.44 6.05
N VAL A 112 0.61 -12.14 5.73
CA VAL A 112 0.17 -10.78 5.45
C VAL A 112 0.36 -9.89 6.69
N ASN A 113 0.70 -8.61 6.49
CA ASN A 113 0.91 -7.66 7.58
C ASN A 113 -0.37 -6.91 7.99
N GLY A 114 -1.41 -7.04 7.20
CA GLY A 114 -2.74 -6.51 7.48
C GLY A 114 -3.75 -6.94 6.43
N TYR A 115 -5.01 -7.01 6.83
CA TYR A 115 -6.12 -7.36 5.96
C TYR A 115 -7.15 -6.24 6.01
N VAL A 116 -7.41 -5.63 4.87
CA VAL A 116 -8.33 -4.49 4.75
C VAL A 116 -9.38 -4.81 3.71
N VAL A 117 -10.63 -4.75 4.12
CA VAL A 117 -11.75 -4.92 3.19
C VAL A 117 -11.99 -3.60 2.47
N LYS A 118 -12.03 -3.64 1.13
CA LYS A 118 -12.37 -2.48 0.31
C LYS A 118 -13.74 -1.95 0.74
N GLY A 119 -13.82 -0.65 1.04
CA GLY A 119 -15.07 0.02 1.42
C GLY A 119 -16.12 -0.06 0.31
N ILE A 120 -17.40 -0.03 0.70
CA ILE A 120 -18.52 -0.07 -0.25
C ILE A 120 -18.66 1.30 -0.96
N ASP A 121 -18.29 2.37 -0.29
CA ASP A 121 -18.32 3.71 -0.86
C ASP A 121 -16.93 4.30 -1.06
N PHE A 122 -16.89 5.30 -1.94
CA PHE A 122 -15.66 6.00 -2.31
C PHE A 122 -14.97 6.71 -1.13
N GLY A 123 -15.76 7.26 -0.19
CA GLY A 123 -15.25 8.02 0.94
C GLY A 123 -14.49 7.12 1.92
N ASP A 124 -15.05 5.96 2.23
CA ASP A 124 -14.45 4.96 3.11
C ASP A 124 -13.16 4.39 2.49
N TYR A 125 -13.21 4.03 1.22
CA TYR A 125 -12.05 3.50 0.52
C TYR A 125 -10.91 4.53 0.43
N ARG A 126 -11.24 5.78 0.14
CA ARG A 126 -10.30 6.90 0.13
C ARG A 126 -9.61 7.07 1.48
N SER A 127 -10.38 7.14 2.57
CA SER A 127 -9.83 7.34 3.93
C SER A 127 -8.94 6.18 4.35
N THR A 128 -9.32 4.96 3.97
CA THR A 128 -8.52 3.75 4.19
C THR A 128 -7.16 3.84 3.49
N LEU A 129 -7.14 4.14 2.18
CA LEU A 129 -5.89 4.29 1.42
C LEU A 129 -5.00 5.41 1.98
N GLN A 130 -5.60 6.53 2.39
CA GLN A 130 -4.86 7.63 3.02
C GLN A 130 -4.20 7.18 4.33
N SER A 131 -4.92 6.47 5.19
CA SER A 131 -4.41 5.96 6.45
C SER A 131 -3.27 4.95 6.25
N LEU A 132 -3.43 4.01 5.31
CA LEU A 132 -2.38 3.04 4.96
C LEU A 132 -1.12 3.76 4.45
N ALA A 133 -1.26 4.65 3.49
CA ALA A 133 -0.12 5.37 2.92
C ALA A 133 0.57 6.24 3.98
N GLN A 134 -0.19 6.86 4.90
CA GLN A 134 0.39 7.63 5.98
C GLN A 134 1.13 6.75 6.98
N TYR A 135 0.53 5.65 7.45
CA TYR A 135 1.16 4.78 8.43
C TYR A 135 2.44 4.15 7.89
N TRP A 136 2.35 3.47 6.76
CA TRP A 136 3.47 2.76 6.16
C TRP A 136 4.51 3.68 5.51
N GLY A 137 4.10 4.89 5.15
CA GLY A 137 4.94 5.89 4.52
C GLY A 137 5.72 6.78 5.48
N SER A 138 5.22 7.01 6.71
CA SER A 138 5.80 8.01 7.61
C SER A 138 5.85 7.62 9.09
N VAL A 139 5.16 6.57 9.51
CA VAL A 139 5.12 6.12 10.91
C VAL A 139 5.89 4.82 11.08
N ASN A 140 5.67 3.86 10.19
CA ASN A 140 6.31 2.56 10.25
C ASN A 140 7.80 2.64 9.90
N GLU A 141 8.64 2.03 10.75
CA GLU A 141 10.06 1.82 10.46
C GLU A 141 10.21 0.63 9.49
N ARG A 142 11.02 0.82 8.46
CA ARG A 142 11.22 -0.19 7.43
C ARG A 142 12.19 -1.27 7.89
N PRO A 143 11.98 -2.55 7.52
CA PRO A 143 12.96 -3.59 7.78
C PRO A 143 14.32 -3.26 7.15
N PRO A 144 15.45 -3.66 7.78
CA PRO A 144 16.77 -3.54 7.17
C PRO A 144 16.82 -4.31 5.85
N GLY A 145 17.36 -3.69 4.79
CA GLY A 145 17.45 -4.29 3.44
C GLY A 145 16.31 -3.92 2.48
N VAL A 146 15.17 -3.46 2.98
CA VAL A 146 14.20 -2.74 2.17
C VAL A 146 14.71 -1.30 2.03
N ALA A 147 14.93 -0.83 0.79
CA ALA A 147 15.71 0.39 0.51
C ALA A 147 15.35 1.53 1.45
N GLN A 148 16.33 1.92 2.27
CA GLN A 148 16.28 3.13 3.07
C GLN A 148 16.56 4.32 2.15
N HIS A 149 15.53 4.93 1.59
CA HIS A 149 15.69 6.26 1.04
C HIS A 149 15.31 7.28 2.11
N SER A 150 16.29 8.08 2.51
CA SER A 150 16.21 9.12 3.55
C SER A 150 15.25 10.30 3.23
N SER A 151 14.26 10.13 2.39
CA SER A 151 13.43 11.23 1.91
C SER A 151 11.92 11.00 1.95
N MET A 152 11.41 10.19 2.85
CA MET A 152 9.99 10.30 3.23
C MET A 152 9.66 11.57 4.04
N VAL A 153 10.65 12.43 4.32
CA VAL A 153 10.48 13.78 4.87
C VAL A 153 9.49 14.62 4.04
N GLY A 154 9.33 14.31 2.74
CA GLY A 154 8.35 14.95 1.86
C GLY A 154 6.90 14.60 2.17
N ILE A 155 6.60 13.39 2.64
CA ILE A 155 5.21 13.00 2.94
C ILE A 155 4.72 13.78 4.18
N GLY A 156 5.54 13.93 5.21
CA GLY A 156 5.19 14.76 6.37
C GLY A 156 4.96 16.23 6.02
N SER A 157 5.68 16.78 5.05
CA SER A 157 5.50 18.17 4.58
C SER A 157 4.32 18.31 3.62
N ALA A 158 4.09 17.32 2.75
CA ALA A 158 2.90 17.27 1.89
C ALA A 158 1.61 17.10 2.70
N PHE A 159 1.63 16.28 3.76
CA PHE A 159 0.53 16.18 4.72
C PHE A 159 0.32 17.48 5.51
N LYS A 160 1.38 18.17 5.94
CA LYS A 160 1.25 19.49 6.56
C LYS A 160 0.69 20.53 5.59
N LYS A 161 0.99 20.44 4.29
CA LYS A 161 0.45 21.32 3.24
C LYS A 161 -1.00 20.97 2.91
N ALA A 162 -1.33 19.68 2.82
CA ALA A 162 -2.70 19.22 2.60
C ALA A 162 -3.62 19.56 3.79
N ARG A 163 -3.13 19.49 5.04
CA ARG A 163 -3.88 19.94 6.23
C ARG A 163 -4.21 21.43 6.19
N ARG A 164 -3.31 22.28 5.68
CA ARG A 164 -3.58 23.72 5.56
C ARG A 164 -4.62 24.04 4.51
N ASN A 165 -4.72 23.21 3.44
CA ASN A 165 -5.72 23.38 2.39
C ASN A 165 -7.04 22.65 2.66
N CYS A 166 -7.08 21.73 3.63
CA CYS A 166 -8.25 20.94 3.98
C CYS A 166 -9.05 21.51 5.17
N ALA A 167 -8.64 22.67 5.71
CA ALA A 167 -9.33 23.35 6.82
C ALA A 167 -10.78 23.75 6.52
N THR A 168 -11.22 23.63 5.26
CA THR A 168 -12.57 24.03 4.83
C THR A 168 -13.55 22.87 4.66
N VAL A 169 -13.14 21.58 4.80
CA VAL A 169 -14.02 20.42 4.53
C VAL A 169 -13.88 19.27 5.55
N CYS A 170 -13.16 19.46 6.65
CA CYS A 170 -13.05 18.40 7.67
C CYS A 170 -14.15 18.51 8.71
N ASN A 171 -15.08 17.54 8.69
CA ASN A 171 -16.08 17.32 9.72
C ASN A 171 -15.41 17.07 11.09
N PRO A 172 -15.74 17.82 12.17
CA PRO A 172 -15.06 17.77 13.45
C PRO A 172 -15.23 16.45 14.24
N TRP A 173 -16.03 15.52 13.77
CA TRP A 173 -16.44 14.33 14.52
C TRP A 173 -15.56 13.09 14.32
N PHE A 174 -14.49 13.16 13.52
CA PHE A 174 -13.69 11.98 13.18
C PHE A 174 -12.42 11.77 14.02
N TRP A 175 -12.13 12.62 15.01
CA TRP A 175 -10.88 12.58 15.80
C TRP A 175 -10.93 11.94 17.20
N PRO A 176 -12.07 11.56 17.81
CA PRO A 176 -12.02 11.04 19.20
C PRO A 176 -11.46 9.62 19.34
N THR A 177 -11.48 8.81 18.28
CA THR A 177 -11.23 7.35 18.44
C THR A 177 -9.76 6.94 18.37
N VAL A 178 -8.89 7.75 17.79
CA VAL A 178 -7.45 7.43 17.70
C VAL A 178 -6.62 8.08 18.79
N ALA A 179 -7.10 9.17 19.37
CA ALA A 179 -6.40 9.87 20.45
C ALA A 179 -6.48 9.17 21.82
N VAL A 180 -7.43 8.27 22.03
CA VAL A 180 -7.65 7.57 23.31
C VAL A 180 -6.65 6.41 23.51
N LEU A 181 -6.01 5.91 22.46
CA LEU A 181 -5.08 4.76 22.54
C LEU A 181 -3.61 5.16 22.76
N ILE A 182 -3.27 6.45 22.80
CA ILE A 182 -1.87 6.90 22.96
C ILE A 182 -1.58 7.45 24.37
N ASN A 183 -2.58 7.59 25.23
CA ASN A 183 -2.40 8.22 26.57
C ASN A 183 -2.44 7.24 27.76
N GLU A 184 -2.39 5.94 27.53
CA GLU A 184 -2.34 4.93 28.61
C GLU A 184 -1.17 3.93 28.49
N PHE A 185 0.02 4.43 28.07
CA PHE A 185 1.30 3.74 28.34
C PHE A 185 2.41 4.75 28.60
#